data_1bedaf469faac46a2e691e30679411be
#
_entry.id   1bedaf469faac46a2e691e30679411be
#
_cell.length_a   1.000
_cell.length_b   1.000
_cell.length_c   1.000
_cell.angle_alpha   90.00
_cell.angle_beta   90.00
_cell.angle_gamma   90.00
#
_symmetry.space_group_name_H-M   'P 1'
#
loop_
_entity.id
_entity.type
_entity.pdbx_description
1 polymer ?
#
loop_
_entity_poly.entity_id
_entity_poly.type
_entity_poly.pdbx_seq_one_letter_code
_entity_poly.pdbx_strand_id
1 'polypeptide(L)'
;MNILAIDDEKIMLKELVFELNKVFSGECIYDVRTPDAALEWVNKLKEQDQILDYAFMDIHMSGMNGLELARRIKTIFPKTILIFCTAYTEYAFDAVGMYAKGYLMKPISADDIIRTLDEMVYDWRKNIQNDNISVRIQTFGHFECFVDGKPLFFEREKAKE
;
A
#
# COMPACT_ATOMS: atom_id res chain seq x y z
N MET A 1 -1.22 8.53 -7.18
CA MET A 1 -0.92 7.13 -6.75
C MET A 1 -2.01 6.21 -7.25
N ASN A 2 -1.67 4.94 -7.50
CA ASN A 2 -2.64 3.89 -7.81
C ASN A 2 -2.76 2.95 -6.60
N ILE A 3 -3.96 2.78 -6.11
CA ILE A 3 -4.28 2.01 -4.91
C ILE A 3 -5.30 0.94 -5.28
N LEU A 4 -5.03 -0.32 -4.95
CA LEU A 4 -5.96 -1.42 -5.08
C LEU A 4 -6.63 -1.68 -3.74
N ALA A 5 -7.96 -1.79 -3.74
CA ALA A 5 -8.75 -2.29 -2.63
C ALA A 5 -9.50 -3.54 -3.07
N ILE A 6 -9.34 -4.66 -2.36
CA ILE A 6 -10.01 -5.90 -2.72
C ILE A 6 -10.57 -6.64 -1.51
N ASP A 7 -11.85 -6.99 -1.62
CA ASP A 7 -12.60 -7.78 -0.64
C ASP A 7 -13.81 -8.39 -1.34
N ASP A 8 -14.07 -9.68 -1.22
CA ASP A 8 -15.22 -10.32 -1.88
C ASP A 8 -16.55 -9.98 -1.20
N GLU A 9 -16.52 -9.49 0.05
CA GLU A 9 -17.66 -8.96 0.76
C GLU A 9 -17.93 -7.49 0.40
N LYS A 10 -19.01 -7.24 -0.34
CA LYS A 10 -19.37 -5.91 -0.85
C LYS A 10 -19.44 -4.82 0.24
N ILE A 11 -19.89 -5.16 1.45
CA ILE A 11 -20.04 -4.20 2.54
C ILE A 11 -18.65 -3.83 3.06
N MET A 12 -17.80 -4.82 3.32
CA MET A 12 -16.44 -4.64 3.80
C MET A 12 -15.59 -3.81 2.81
N LEU A 13 -15.71 -4.12 1.51
CA LEU A 13 -15.03 -3.34 0.47
C LEU A 13 -15.46 -1.88 0.46
N LYS A 14 -16.75 -1.60 0.60
CA LYS A 14 -17.24 -0.21 0.66
C LYS A 14 -16.74 0.55 1.88
N GLU A 15 -16.72 -0.10 3.04
CA GLU A 15 -16.16 0.48 4.28
C GLU A 15 -14.67 0.76 4.11
N LEU A 16 -13.90 -0.20 3.59
CA LEU A 16 -12.48 -0.02 3.32
C LEU A 16 -12.23 1.16 2.37
N VAL A 17 -12.94 1.23 1.25
CA VAL A 17 -12.80 2.34 0.27
C VAL A 17 -13.19 3.68 0.89
N PHE A 18 -14.22 3.72 1.73
CA PHE A 18 -14.62 4.94 2.43
C PHE A 18 -13.51 5.45 3.36
N GLU A 19 -12.89 4.56 4.13
CA GLU A 19 -11.77 4.91 5.01
C GLU A 19 -10.50 5.28 4.22
N LEU A 20 -10.20 4.56 3.14
CA LEU A 20 -9.09 4.89 2.26
C LEU A 20 -9.23 6.29 1.62
N ASN A 21 -10.44 6.69 1.21
CA ASN A 21 -10.67 8.02 0.65
C ASN A 21 -10.43 9.16 1.66
N LYS A 22 -10.57 8.91 2.96
CA LYS A 22 -10.22 9.90 3.99
C LYS A 22 -8.69 10.11 4.07
N VAL A 23 -7.93 9.05 3.89
CA VAL A 23 -6.46 9.05 4.01
C VAL A 23 -5.80 9.49 2.70
N PHE A 24 -6.29 8.97 1.57
CA PHE A 24 -5.73 9.16 0.23
C PHE A 24 -6.63 10.04 -0.64
N SER A 25 -7.03 11.20 -0.12
CA SER A 25 -7.93 12.11 -0.81
C SER A 25 -7.38 12.55 -2.17
N GLY A 26 -8.17 12.33 -3.23
CA GLY A 26 -7.80 12.69 -4.60
C GLY A 26 -6.93 11.69 -5.34
N GLU A 27 -6.59 10.55 -4.72
CA GLU A 27 -5.83 9.47 -5.36
C GLU A 27 -6.75 8.47 -6.08
N CYS A 28 -6.18 7.70 -6.99
CA CYS A 28 -6.92 6.68 -7.72
C CYS A 28 -7.03 5.40 -6.87
N ILE A 29 -8.23 5.15 -6.34
CA ILE A 29 -8.56 3.90 -5.63
C ILE A 29 -9.40 3.04 -6.57
N TYR A 30 -8.86 1.88 -6.94
CA TYR A 30 -9.55 0.89 -7.74
C TYR A 30 -10.05 -0.23 -6.83
N ASP A 31 -11.36 -0.38 -6.75
CA ASP A 31 -12.01 -1.35 -5.90
C ASP A 31 -12.58 -2.52 -6.71
N VAL A 32 -12.27 -3.73 -6.28
CA VAL A 32 -12.73 -4.97 -6.92
C VAL A 32 -13.09 -6.03 -5.90
N ARG A 33 -13.92 -6.98 -6.34
CA ARG A 33 -14.42 -8.06 -5.48
C ARG A 33 -13.82 -9.43 -5.81
N THR A 34 -13.01 -9.53 -6.84
CA THR A 34 -12.43 -10.81 -7.26
C THR A 34 -10.94 -10.68 -7.55
N PRO A 35 -10.14 -11.68 -7.19
CA PRO A 35 -8.71 -11.69 -7.49
C PRO A 35 -8.40 -11.59 -8.99
N ASP A 36 -9.24 -12.17 -9.85
CA ASP A 36 -9.05 -12.11 -11.31
C ASP A 36 -9.21 -10.69 -11.84
N ALA A 37 -10.24 -9.95 -11.38
CA ALA A 37 -10.41 -8.55 -11.74
C ALA A 37 -9.25 -7.67 -11.23
N ALA A 38 -8.72 -7.96 -10.03
CA ALA A 38 -7.55 -7.29 -9.50
C ALA A 38 -6.32 -7.49 -10.40
N LEU A 39 -6.04 -8.74 -10.79
CA LEU A 39 -4.92 -9.07 -11.68
C LEU A 39 -5.07 -8.48 -13.08
N GLU A 40 -6.28 -8.46 -13.62
CA GLU A 40 -6.56 -7.81 -14.90
C GLU A 40 -6.21 -6.32 -14.85
N TRP A 41 -6.62 -5.62 -13.81
CA TRP A 41 -6.31 -4.20 -13.64
C TRP A 41 -4.81 -3.97 -13.41
N VAL A 42 -4.17 -4.79 -12.59
CA VAL A 42 -2.72 -4.73 -12.33
C VAL A 42 -1.92 -4.90 -13.62
N ASN A 43 -2.33 -5.83 -14.50
CA ASN A 43 -1.68 -6.00 -15.80
C ASN A 43 -1.90 -4.79 -16.73
N LYS A 44 -3.10 -4.19 -16.71
CA LYS A 44 -3.37 -2.95 -17.46
C LYS A 44 -2.48 -1.79 -17.00
N LEU A 45 -2.25 -1.62 -15.70
CA LEU A 45 -1.31 -0.63 -15.19
C LEU A 45 0.09 -0.85 -15.76
N LYS A 46 0.55 -2.11 -15.80
CA LYS A 46 1.85 -2.47 -16.36
C LYS A 46 1.96 -2.15 -17.86
N GLU A 47 0.91 -2.44 -18.62
CA GLU A 47 0.84 -2.13 -20.05
C GLU A 47 0.85 -0.61 -20.33
N GLN A 48 0.35 0.18 -19.39
CA GLN A 48 0.32 1.65 -19.45
C GLN A 48 1.56 2.32 -18.85
N ASP A 49 2.59 1.54 -18.49
CA ASP A 49 3.80 1.99 -17.82
C ASP A 49 3.52 2.74 -16.50
N GLN A 50 2.43 2.36 -15.83
CA GLN A 50 2.05 2.87 -14.52
C GLN A 50 2.47 1.90 -13.42
N ILE A 51 2.56 2.39 -12.20
CA ILE A 51 2.91 1.57 -11.02
C ILE A 51 1.70 1.39 -10.11
N LEU A 52 1.70 0.28 -9.38
CA LEU A 52 0.80 0.06 -8.25
C LEU A 52 1.54 0.43 -6.96
N ASP A 53 1.07 1.46 -6.27
CA ASP A 53 1.72 1.95 -5.04
C ASP A 53 1.31 1.11 -3.83
N TYR A 54 0.00 0.93 -3.62
CA TYR A 54 -0.56 0.21 -2.48
C TYR A 54 -1.58 -0.84 -2.92
N ALA A 55 -1.64 -1.93 -2.19
CA ALA A 55 -2.71 -2.91 -2.30
C ALA A 55 -3.22 -3.29 -0.90
N PHE A 56 -4.47 -2.94 -0.63
CA PHE A 56 -5.22 -3.33 0.56
C PHE A 56 -6.12 -4.50 0.20
N MET A 57 -5.93 -5.65 0.86
CA MET A 57 -6.59 -6.87 0.43
C MET A 57 -7.03 -7.75 1.60
N ASP A 58 -8.21 -8.32 1.49
CA ASP A 58 -8.59 -9.41 2.38
C ASP A 58 -7.80 -10.68 2.06
N ILE A 59 -7.56 -11.48 3.09
CA ILE A 59 -6.91 -12.80 2.96
C ILE A 59 -7.93 -13.84 2.52
N HIS A 60 -9.13 -13.82 3.12
CA HIS A 60 -10.17 -14.79 2.85
C HIS A 60 -11.09 -14.34 1.73
N MET A 61 -10.80 -14.78 0.53
CA MET A 61 -11.64 -14.51 -0.64
C MET A 61 -11.97 -15.81 -1.37
N SER A 62 -13.10 -15.82 -2.04
CA SER A 62 -13.53 -16.95 -2.86
C SER A 62 -12.59 -17.16 -4.05
N GLY A 63 -12.19 -18.40 -4.29
CA GLY A 63 -11.27 -18.77 -5.36
C GLY A 63 -9.81 -18.64 -4.93
N MET A 64 -9.11 -17.63 -5.40
CA MET A 64 -7.73 -17.31 -4.99
C MET A 64 -7.73 -16.52 -3.69
N ASN A 65 -6.98 -16.97 -2.68
CA ASN A 65 -6.83 -16.20 -1.45
C ASN A 65 -5.91 -14.98 -1.61
N GLY A 66 -6.01 -14.04 -0.66
CA GLY A 66 -5.22 -12.79 -0.70
C GLY A 66 -3.71 -12.99 -0.65
N LEU A 67 -3.22 -14.05 -0.01
CA LEU A 67 -1.80 -14.37 0.05
C LEU A 67 -1.25 -14.75 -1.33
N GLU A 68 -1.98 -15.56 -2.08
CA GLU A 68 -1.60 -15.95 -3.44
C GLU A 68 -1.69 -14.74 -4.40
N LEU A 69 -2.75 -13.93 -4.27
CA LEU A 69 -2.87 -12.68 -5.02
C LEU A 69 -1.68 -11.75 -4.76
N ALA A 70 -1.31 -11.60 -3.50
CA ALA A 70 -0.17 -10.78 -3.08
C ALA A 70 1.14 -11.22 -3.75
N ARG A 71 1.41 -12.53 -3.82
CA ARG A 71 2.58 -13.09 -4.53
C ARG A 71 2.58 -12.70 -6.00
N ARG A 72 1.45 -12.84 -6.67
CA ARG A 72 1.33 -12.49 -8.09
C ARG A 72 1.53 -11.00 -8.33
N ILE A 73 0.94 -10.15 -7.49
CA ILE A 73 1.15 -8.70 -7.54
C ILE A 73 2.64 -8.37 -7.37
N LYS A 74 3.31 -8.96 -6.39
CA LYS A 74 4.74 -8.75 -6.14
C LYS A 74 5.63 -9.22 -7.30
N THR A 75 5.21 -10.23 -8.06
CA THR A 75 5.93 -10.65 -9.27
C THR A 75 5.85 -9.59 -10.38
N ILE A 76 4.71 -8.88 -10.48
CA ILE A 76 4.49 -7.83 -11.48
C ILE A 76 5.09 -6.50 -11.01
N PHE A 77 4.81 -6.12 -9.76
CA PHE A 77 5.22 -4.88 -9.11
C PHE A 77 5.92 -5.16 -7.76
N PRO A 78 7.23 -5.47 -7.76
CA PRO A 78 7.97 -5.83 -6.54
C PRO A 78 7.95 -4.75 -5.45
N LYS A 79 7.79 -3.48 -5.83
CA LYS A 79 7.81 -2.33 -4.92
C LYS A 79 6.46 -2.00 -4.30
N THR A 80 5.35 -2.59 -4.76
CA THR A 80 4.02 -2.37 -4.20
C THR A 80 4.00 -2.62 -2.70
N ILE A 81 3.44 -1.71 -1.94
CA ILE A 81 3.21 -1.90 -0.51
C ILE A 81 1.93 -2.71 -0.32
N LEU A 82 2.08 -3.91 0.26
CA LEU A 82 0.96 -4.82 0.53
C LEU A 82 0.50 -4.65 1.97
N ILE A 83 -0.81 -4.47 2.17
CA ILE A 83 -1.46 -4.34 3.47
C ILE A 83 -2.65 -5.31 3.49
N PHE A 84 -2.62 -6.26 4.40
CA PHE A 84 -3.73 -7.19 4.59
C PHE A 84 -4.79 -6.61 5.53
N CYS A 85 -6.05 -6.78 5.14
CA CYS A 85 -7.24 -6.28 5.81
C CYS A 85 -8.16 -7.46 6.11
N THR A 86 -8.13 -8.03 7.32
CA THR A 86 -8.86 -9.25 7.61
C THR A 86 -9.48 -9.27 9.01
N ALA A 87 -10.48 -10.12 9.21
CA ALA A 87 -11.07 -10.37 10.52
C ALA A 87 -10.30 -11.42 11.36
N TYR A 88 -9.25 -12.05 10.79
CA TYR A 88 -8.58 -13.20 11.39
C TYR A 88 -7.14 -12.87 11.77
N THR A 89 -6.77 -13.15 13.03
CA THR A 89 -5.42 -12.88 13.57
C THR A 89 -4.39 -13.96 13.21
N GLU A 90 -4.83 -15.16 12.90
CA GLU A 90 -3.99 -16.35 12.69
C GLU A 90 -3.08 -16.26 11.45
N TYR A 91 -3.41 -15.40 10.50
CA TYR A 91 -2.62 -15.20 9.27
C TYR A 91 -1.56 -14.09 9.38
N ALA A 92 -1.45 -13.43 10.52
CA ALA A 92 -0.46 -12.37 10.71
C ALA A 92 0.99 -12.89 10.49
N PHE A 93 1.29 -14.11 10.90
CA PHE A 93 2.60 -14.73 10.68
C PHE A 93 2.88 -15.06 9.21
N ASP A 94 1.89 -15.55 8.47
CA ASP A 94 2.01 -15.83 7.04
C ASP A 94 2.18 -14.54 6.23
N ALA A 95 1.47 -13.48 6.61
CA ALA A 95 1.58 -12.17 6.01
C ALA A 95 2.99 -11.56 6.17
N VAL A 96 3.60 -11.70 7.35
CA VAL A 96 4.99 -11.25 7.62
C VAL A 96 5.99 -12.01 6.74
N GLY A 97 5.82 -13.33 6.56
CA GLY A 97 6.67 -14.13 5.68
C GLY A 97 6.60 -13.75 4.19
N MET A 98 5.60 -12.98 3.78
CA MET A 98 5.36 -12.56 2.39
C MET A 98 5.75 -11.10 2.09
N TYR A 99 6.56 -10.48 2.92
CA TYR A 99 6.94 -9.07 2.77
C TYR A 99 5.73 -8.11 2.84
N ALA A 100 4.62 -8.50 3.46
CA ALA A 100 3.55 -7.59 3.80
C ALA A 100 4.08 -6.51 4.74
N LYS A 101 3.80 -5.27 4.44
CA LYS A 101 4.25 -4.14 5.24
C LYS A 101 3.24 -3.76 6.32
N GLY A 102 1.99 -4.19 6.19
CA GLY A 102 0.95 -3.89 7.16
C GLY A 102 -0.09 -4.99 7.26
N TYR A 103 -0.73 -5.03 8.44
CA TYR A 103 -1.82 -5.92 8.76
C TYR A 103 -2.88 -5.14 9.55
N LEU A 104 -4.07 -5.05 9.02
CA LEU A 104 -5.19 -4.31 9.60
C LEU A 104 -6.31 -5.27 9.98
N MET A 105 -6.79 -5.14 11.21
CA MET A 105 -7.94 -5.90 11.69
C MET A 105 -9.25 -5.18 11.37
N LYS A 106 -10.20 -5.91 10.78
CA LYS A 106 -11.57 -5.42 10.59
C LYS A 106 -12.31 -5.30 11.94
N PRO A 107 -13.09 -4.23 12.18
CA PRO A 107 -13.37 -3.09 11.29
C PRO A 107 -12.20 -2.11 11.21
N ILE A 108 -11.90 -1.61 10.00
CA ILE A 108 -10.75 -0.75 9.73
C ILE A 108 -11.19 0.71 9.77
N SER A 109 -10.42 1.56 10.46
CA SER A 109 -10.60 3.00 10.47
C SER A 109 -9.47 3.74 9.73
N ALA A 110 -9.71 5.00 9.35
CA ALA A 110 -8.68 5.86 8.79
C ALA A 110 -7.47 6.00 9.73
N ASP A 111 -7.69 6.07 11.04
CA ASP A 111 -6.62 6.17 12.03
C ASP A 111 -5.74 4.90 12.06
N ASP A 112 -6.34 3.70 11.87
CA ASP A 112 -5.58 2.45 11.77
C ASP A 112 -4.71 2.43 10.52
N ILE A 113 -5.23 2.91 9.41
CA ILE A 113 -4.48 3.04 8.15
C ILE A 113 -3.30 3.99 8.34
N ILE A 114 -3.55 5.20 8.88
CA ILE A 114 -2.52 6.21 9.13
C ILE A 114 -1.43 5.64 10.04
N ARG A 115 -1.80 5.04 11.17
CA ARG A 115 -0.85 4.43 12.10
C ARG A 115 0.02 3.38 11.42
N THR A 116 -0.58 2.49 10.61
CA THR A 116 0.16 1.46 9.88
C THR A 116 1.15 2.06 8.88
N LEU A 117 0.77 3.12 8.18
CA LEU A 117 1.65 3.83 7.25
C LEU A 117 2.79 4.54 7.99
N ASP A 118 2.53 5.15 9.14
CA ASP A 118 3.54 5.82 9.98
C ASP A 118 4.56 4.83 10.55
N GLU A 119 4.10 3.65 10.99
CA GLU A 119 4.98 2.56 11.46
C GLU A 119 5.94 2.08 10.36
N MET A 120 5.47 1.99 9.12
CA MET A 120 6.32 1.66 7.97
C MET A 120 7.43 2.69 7.75
N VAL A 121 7.12 3.97 7.89
CA VAL A 121 8.10 5.07 7.78
C VAL A 121 9.11 4.99 8.92
N TYR A 122 8.66 4.63 10.14
CA TYR A 122 9.54 4.49 11.29
C TYR A 122 10.51 3.31 11.14
N ASP A 123 10.07 2.16 10.67
CA ASP A 123 10.92 0.99 10.42
C ASP A 123 11.96 1.27 9.33
N TRP A 124 11.58 2.00 8.30
CA TRP A 124 12.50 2.44 7.26
C TRP A 124 13.60 3.36 7.83
N ARG A 125 13.25 4.28 8.72
CA ARG A 125 14.23 5.16 9.42
C ARG A 125 15.21 4.38 10.30
N LYS A 126 14.75 3.35 11.00
CA LYS A 126 15.65 2.48 11.80
C LYS A 126 16.67 1.74 10.94
N ASN A 127 16.27 1.25 9.79
CA ASN A 127 17.17 0.54 8.88
C ASN A 127 18.23 1.48 8.29
N ILE A 128 17.92 2.76 8.09
CA ILE A 128 18.89 3.75 7.60
C ILE A 128 19.87 4.19 8.71
N GLN A 129 19.45 4.24 9.98
CA GLN A 129 20.35 4.59 11.09
C GLN A 129 21.49 3.58 11.27
N ASN A 130 21.33 2.34 10.82
CA ASN A 130 22.40 1.35 10.82
C ASN A 130 23.50 1.61 9.78
N ASP A 131 23.22 2.44 8.75
CA ASP A 131 24.17 2.79 7.68
C ASP A 131 24.80 4.20 7.83
N ASN A 132 24.69 4.82 9.01
CA ASN A 132 25.18 6.19 9.30
C ASN A 132 24.63 7.29 8.35
N ILE A 133 23.51 7.06 7.70
CA ILE A 133 22.84 8.06 6.87
C ILE A 133 21.71 8.70 7.68
N SER A 134 21.77 9.99 7.95
CA SER A 134 20.67 10.70 8.60
C SER A 134 19.68 11.22 7.54
N VAL A 135 18.47 10.65 7.51
CA VAL A 135 17.37 11.15 6.68
C VAL A 135 16.37 11.88 7.56
N ARG A 136 16.13 13.16 7.26
CA ARG A 136 15.11 13.97 7.91
C ARG A 136 14.00 14.26 6.92
N ILE A 137 12.77 13.89 7.27
CA ILE A 137 11.57 14.18 6.49
C ILE A 137 10.72 15.18 7.28
N GLN A 138 10.37 16.29 6.66
CA GLN A 138 9.51 17.30 7.24
C GLN A 138 8.22 17.41 6.42
N THR A 139 7.06 17.21 7.07
CA THR A 139 5.75 17.08 6.41
C THR A 139 4.75 18.18 6.78
N PHE A 140 5.19 19.37 7.17
CA PHE A 140 4.29 20.49 7.40
C PHE A 140 4.26 21.43 6.18
N GLY A 141 3.20 21.34 5.39
CA GLY A 141 2.90 22.23 4.27
C GLY A 141 3.67 21.97 2.98
N HIS A 142 4.91 21.51 3.03
CA HIS A 142 5.72 21.05 1.90
C HIS A 142 6.46 19.77 2.28
N PHE A 143 6.51 18.83 1.36
CA PHE A 143 7.33 17.63 1.54
C PHE A 143 8.80 17.99 1.26
N GLU A 144 9.61 18.02 2.29
CA GLU A 144 11.05 18.21 2.18
C GLU A 144 11.78 16.99 2.75
N CYS A 145 12.70 16.43 1.97
CA CYS A 145 13.55 15.33 2.39
C CYS A 145 14.99 15.81 2.46
N PHE A 146 15.67 15.52 3.56
CA PHE A 146 17.08 15.84 3.77
C PHE A 146 17.87 14.56 3.96
N VAL A 147 19.01 14.44 3.28
CA VAL A 147 20.00 13.38 3.52
C VAL A 147 21.27 14.05 4.01
N ASP A 148 21.75 13.66 5.19
CA ASP A 148 22.91 14.26 5.87
C ASP A 148 22.84 15.79 5.97
N GLY A 149 21.62 16.30 6.28
CA GLY A 149 21.36 17.73 6.44
C GLY A 149 21.28 18.52 5.13
N LYS A 150 21.41 17.89 3.98
CA LYS A 150 21.28 18.53 2.66
C LYS A 150 19.89 18.25 2.08
N PRO A 151 19.17 19.28 1.60
CA PRO A 151 17.86 19.09 1.00
C PRO A 151 17.96 18.30 -0.30
N LEU A 152 17.12 17.28 -0.45
CA LEU A 152 16.92 16.57 -1.71
C LEU A 152 15.80 17.25 -2.50
N PHE A 153 16.14 17.74 -3.67
CA PHE A 153 15.16 18.28 -4.60
C PHE A 153 14.71 17.16 -5.55
N PHE A 154 13.43 16.83 -5.50
CA PHE A 154 12.83 15.95 -6.49
C PHE A 154 12.38 16.82 -7.66
N GLU A 155 13.12 16.82 -8.77
CA GLU A 155 12.62 17.39 -10.01
C GLU A 155 11.41 16.56 -10.48
N ARG A 156 10.24 17.21 -10.55
CA ARG A 156 9.12 16.66 -11.31
C ARG A 156 9.52 16.71 -12.77
N GLU A 157 9.79 15.57 -13.38
CA GLU A 157 9.78 15.50 -14.84
C GLU A 157 8.40 15.97 -15.32
N LYS A 158 8.40 17.14 -15.98
CA LYS A 158 7.22 17.60 -16.70
C LYS A 158 6.91 16.55 -17.74
N ALA A 159 5.74 15.92 -17.64
CA ALA A 159 5.19 15.15 -18.74
C ALA A 159 5.21 16.09 -19.97
N LYS A 160 5.93 15.69 -21.01
CA LYS A 160 5.87 16.38 -22.30
C LYS A 160 4.48 16.11 -22.86
N GLU A 161 3.77 17.21 -23.13
CA GLU A 161 2.55 17.22 -23.94
C GLU A 161 2.80 16.59 -25.31
#